data_e1f43a9d22d738af05960eb0aabb0ae1
#
_entry.id   e1f43a9d22d738af05960eb0aabb0ae1
#
_cell.length_a   1.000
_cell.length_b   1.000
_cell.length_c   1.000
_cell.angle_alpha   90.00
_cell.angle_beta   90.00
_cell.angle_gamma   90.00
#
_symmetry.space_group_name_H-M   'P 1'
#
loop_
_entity.id
_entity.type
_entity.pdbx_description
1 polymer ?
#
loop_
_entity_poly.entity_id
_entity_poly.type
_entity_poly.pdbx_seq_one_letter_code
_entity_poly.pdbx_strand_id
1 'polypeptide(L)'
;FRTAYYIPSILGGSIAIAILWRAVFNTDGLINTMIGMFGMEPINWMAGANSALFVIILLRVWQFGSAMVIFLAALKGVSQDLYEAASIDGAGIFYNLITQLCQAFQEFNAPYLVTKGGPNGATTLISMLIYNNAFLRHKMGMASAQAWVLFVIVMTFTAVAFISQKKWVYYSDEDGR
;
A
#
# COMPACT_ATOMS: atom_id res chain seq x y z
N PHE A 1 6.10 18.11 14.19
CA PHE A 1 5.33 16.92 13.79
C PHE A 1 5.41 16.62 12.28
N ARG A 2 5.22 17.64 11.40
CA ARG A 2 5.26 17.42 9.92
C ARG A 2 6.59 16.88 9.44
N THR A 3 7.70 17.40 9.94
CA THR A 3 9.05 16.99 9.58
C THR A 3 9.34 15.54 10.00
N ALA A 4 8.84 15.11 11.16
CA ALA A 4 9.01 13.74 11.66
C ALA A 4 8.33 12.68 10.77
N TYR A 5 7.19 13.04 10.14
CA TYR A 5 6.52 12.16 9.19
C TYR A 5 7.09 12.24 7.76
N TYR A 6 7.74 13.36 7.43
CA TYR A 6 8.27 13.59 6.09
C TYR A 6 9.64 12.94 5.88
N ILE A 7 10.54 12.99 6.89
CA ILE A 7 11.89 12.40 6.79
C ILE A 7 11.86 10.91 6.40
N PRO A 8 11.03 10.06 7.03
CA PRO A 8 10.94 8.67 6.66
C PRO A 8 10.51 8.43 5.22
N SER A 9 9.64 9.26 4.72
CA SER A 9 9.02 9.08 3.41
C SER A 9 9.89 9.59 2.25
N ILE A 10 10.85 10.51 2.50
CA ILE A 10 11.85 10.91 1.50
C ILE A 10 12.72 9.72 1.09
N LEU A 11 12.98 8.81 2.01
CA LEU A 11 13.76 7.60 1.74
C LEU A 11 12.98 6.61 0.86
N GLY A 12 11.66 6.84 0.68
CA GLY A 12 10.80 6.21 -0.32
C GLY A 12 10.69 4.70 -0.24
N GLY A 13 10.02 4.10 -1.21
CA GLY A 13 9.90 2.65 -1.37
C GLY A 13 11.17 1.96 -1.88
N SER A 14 12.36 2.41 -1.46
CA SER A 14 13.62 1.83 -1.89
C SER A 14 13.86 0.46 -1.26
N ILE A 15 14.56 -0.40 -1.99
CA ILE A 15 15.02 -1.71 -1.50
C ILE A 15 15.79 -1.56 -0.19
N ALA A 16 16.57 -0.47 -0.04
CA ALA A 16 17.34 -0.19 1.17
C ALA A 16 16.45 -0.06 2.41
N ILE A 17 15.29 0.59 2.31
CA ILE A 17 14.33 0.72 3.41
C ILE A 17 13.76 -0.65 3.81
N ALA A 18 13.43 -1.50 2.85
CA ALA A 18 12.92 -2.83 3.15
C ALA A 18 13.96 -3.70 3.88
N ILE A 19 15.24 -3.59 3.49
CA ILE A 19 16.36 -4.27 4.17
C ILE A 19 16.55 -3.72 5.58
N LEU A 20 16.55 -2.39 5.75
CA LEU A 20 16.66 -1.75 7.05
C LEU A 20 15.50 -2.14 7.96
N TRP A 21 14.27 -2.13 7.42
CA TRP A 21 13.06 -2.53 8.15
C TRP A 21 13.13 -3.97 8.63
N ARG A 22 13.60 -4.87 7.76
CA ARG A 22 13.84 -6.26 8.11
C ARG A 22 14.89 -6.39 9.23
N ALA A 23 15.97 -5.60 9.21
CA ALA A 23 16.98 -5.60 10.25
C ALA A 23 16.44 -5.08 11.58
N VAL A 24 15.60 -4.04 11.57
CA VAL A 24 14.96 -3.46 12.77
C VAL A 24 14.03 -4.45 13.47
N PHE A 25 13.26 -5.25 12.69
CA PHE A 25 12.30 -6.25 13.19
C PHE A 25 12.88 -7.67 13.24
N ASN A 26 14.19 -7.84 13.09
CA ASN A 26 14.82 -9.13 13.30
C ASN A 26 14.78 -9.55 14.79
N THR A 27 15.01 -10.83 15.07
CA THR A 27 15.05 -11.36 16.44
C THR A 27 16.07 -10.62 17.31
N ASP A 28 17.24 -10.28 16.74
CA ASP A 28 18.29 -9.48 17.38
C ASP A 28 18.21 -7.99 17.00
N GLY A 29 17.06 -7.55 16.49
CA GLY A 29 16.85 -6.21 15.97
C GLY A 29 16.58 -5.18 17.08
N LEU A 30 16.55 -3.90 16.64
CA LEU A 30 16.43 -2.76 17.54
C LEU A 30 15.13 -2.79 18.35
N ILE A 31 14.02 -3.24 17.74
CA ILE A 31 12.72 -3.36 18.44
C ILE A 31 12.81 -4.36 19.60
N ASN A 32 13.39 -5.53 19.36
CA ASN A 32 13.54 -6.54 20.42
C ASN A 32 14.53 -6.11 21.50
N THR A 33 15.57 -5.36 21.16
CA THR A 33 16.47 -4.75 22.13
C THR A 33 15.72 -3.78 23.04
N MET A 34 14.86 -2.94 22.47
CA MET A 34 14.02 -2.02 23.27
C MET A 34 13.01 -2.77 24.14
N ILE A 35 12.35 -3.80 23.60
CA ILE A 35 11.41 -4.66 24.35
C ILE A 35 12.12 -5.37 25.51
N GLY A 36 13.36 -5.86 25.30
CA GLY A 36 14.20 -6.48 26.32
C GLY A 36 14.56 -5.55 27.49
N MET A 37 14.66 -4.23 27.24
CA MET A 37 14.87 -3.25 28.35
C MET A 37 13.67 -3.18 29.31
N PHE A 38 12.48 -3.57 28.87
CA PHE A 38 11.28 -3.67 29.71
C PHE A 38 11.08 -5.07 30.32
N GLY A 39 12.06 -5.97 30.16
CA GLY A 39 12.01 -7.32 30.73
C GLY A 39 11.11 -8.30 29.96
N MET A 40 10.74 -7.98 28.76
CA MET A 40 9.94 -8.86 27.90
C MET A 40 10.83 -9.74 27.01
N GLU A 41 10.38 -10.95 26.71
CA GLU A 41 11.11 -11.85 25.82
C GLU A 41 11.11 -11.35 24.35
N PRO A 42 12.18 -11.61 23.59
CA PRO A 42 12.28 -11.22 22.20
C PRO A 42 11.21 -11.92 21.36
N ILE A 43 10.51 -11.16 20.54
CA ILE A 43 9.45 -11.63 19.66
C ILE A 43 10.03 -11.94 18.29
N ASN A 44 9.71 -13.12 17.75
CA ASN A 44 10.03 -13.42 16.36
C ASN A 44 8.95 -12.87 15.42
N TRP A 45 9.11 -11.60 15.03
CA TRP A 45 8.14 -10.85 14.22
C TRP A 45 7.85 -11.48 12.86
N MET A 46 8.80 -12.23 12.29
CA MET A 46 8.68 -12.85 10.97
C MET A 46 8.13 -14.29 11.02
N ALA A 47 8.04 -14.91 12.20
CA ALA A 47 7.58 -16.29 12.35
C ALA A 47 6.06 -16.43 12.36
N GLY A 48 5.33 -15.45 12.89
CA GLY A 48 3.87 -15.45 12.96
C GLY A 48 3.22 -14.81 11.72
N ALA A 49 2.13 -15.39 11.22
CA ALA A 49 1.40 -14.83 10.08
C ALA A 49 0.90 -13.40 10.38
N ASN A 50 0.31 -13.21 11.55
CA ASN A 50 -0.23 -11.90 11.95
C ASN A 50 0.87 -10.89 12.27
N SER A 51 1.96 -11.30 12.92
CA SER A 51 3.10 -10.41 13.22
C SER A 51 3.82 -9.98 11.95
N ALA A 52 4.01 -10.88 10.98
CA ALA A 52 4.60 -10.54 9.69
C ALA A 52 3.72 -9.55 8.89
N LEU A 53 2.41 -9.76 8.87
CA LEU A 53 1.47 -8.80 8.27
C LEU A 53 1.51 -7.45 8.98
N PHE A 54 1.54 -7.44 10.31
CA PHE A 54 1.67 -6.21 11.11
C PHE A 54 2.93 -5.41 10.73
N VAL A 55 4.07 -6.07 10.59
CA VAL A 55 5.34 -5.44 10.19
C VAL A 55 5.23 -4.79 8.81
N ILE A 56 4.56 -5.46 7.84
CA ILE A 56 4.35 -4.90 6.50
C ILE A 56 3.39 -3.69 6.54
N ILE A 57 2.29 -3.81 7.28
CA ILE A 57 1.32 -2.71 7.44
C ILE A 57 2.01 -1.51 8.08
N LEU A 58 2.80 -1.72 9.12
CA LEU A 58 3.53 -0.65 9.80
C LEU A 58 4.53 0.05 8.86
N LEU A 59 5.22 -0.70 7.99
CA LEU A 59 6.06 -0.14 6.93
C LEU A 59 5.26 0.76 6.00
N ARG A 60 4.08 0.34 5.59
CA ARG A 60 3.20 1.13 4.70
C ARG A 60 2.69 2.40 5.36
N VAL A 61 2.26 2.31 6.62
CA VAL A 61 1.85 3.49 7.40
C VAL A 61 3.00 4.47 7.55
N TRP A 62 4.20 3.97 7.78
CA TRP A 62 5.41 4.80 7.90
C TRP A 62 5.79 5.48 6.58
N GLN A 63 5.61 4.81 5.43
CA GLN A 63 5.86 5.37 4.10
C GLN A 63 4.79 6.38 3.65
N PHE A 64 3.63 6.42 4.28
CA PHE A 64 2.51 7.30 3.90
C PHE A 64 2.81 8.80 4.09
N GLY A 65 3.84 9.14 4.87
CA GLY A 65 4.14 10.53 5.27
C GLY A 65 4.38 11.49 4.10
N SER A 66 5.05 11.07 3.00
CA SER A 66 5.28 11.96 1.84
C SER A 66 3.99 12.24 1.08
N ALA A 67 3.17 11.23 0.86
CA ALA A 67 1.87 11.41 0.23
C ALA A 67 1.00 12.39 1.06
N MET A 68 0.97 12.22 2.37
CA MET A 68 0.25 13.11 3.28
C MET A 68 0.72 14.56 3.17
N VAL A 69 2.02 14.82 3.12
CA VAL A 69 2.56 16.20 3.03
C VAL A 69 2.25 16.83 1.67
N ILE A 70 2.38 16.06 0.58
CA ILE A 70 2.05 16.53 -0.77
C ILE A 70 0.55 16.86 -0.87
N PHE A 71 -0.32 15.96 -0.38
CA PHE A 71 -1.76 16.23 -0.34
C PHE A 71 -2.08 17.44 0.52
N LEU A 72 -1.47 17.59 1.70
CA LEU A 72 -1.68 18.72 2.58
C LEU A 72 -1.19 20.03 1.96
N ALA A 73 -0.09 20.01 1.20
CA ALA A 73 0.42 21.18 0.48
C ALA A 73 -0.49 21.54 -0.69
N ALA A 74 -0.92 20.57 -1.47
CA ALA A 74 -1.87 20.75 -2.55
C ALA A 74 -3.19 21.36 -2.02
N LEU A 75 -3.75 20.78 -0.96
CA LEU A 75 -4.98 21.27 -0.32
C LEU A 75 -4.86 22.70 0.22
N LYS A 76 -3.67 23.11 0.68
CA LYS A 76 -3.44 24.49 1.17
C LYS A 76 -3.22 25.50 0.06
N GLY A 77 -2.80 25.06 -1.11
CA GLY A 77 -2.59 25.91 -2.29
C GLY A 77 -3.85 26.15 -3.12
N VAL A 78 -4.92 25.41 -2.84
CA VAL A 78 -6.20 25.53 -3.54
C VAL A 78 -6.98 26.71 -3.00
N SER A 79 -7.44 27.65 -3.87
CA SER A 79 -8.35 28.71 -3.48
C SER A 79 -9.67 28.13 -2.99
N GLN A 80 -10.36 28.85 -2.13
CA GLN A 80 -11.62 28.40 -1.52
C GLN A 80 -12.69 28.10 -2.60
N ASP A 81 -12.69 28.89 -3.67
CA ASP A 81 -13.58 28.70 -4.83
C ASP A 81 -13.36 27.37 -5.53
N LEU A 82 -12.10 26.93 -5.65
CA LEU A 82 -11.76 25.61 -6.21
C LEU A 82 -12.10 24.47 -5.23
N TYR A 83 -12.09 24.73 -3.93
CA TYR A 83 -12.58 23.77 -2.93
C TYR A 83 -14.07 23.52 -3.04
N GLU A 84 -14.83 24.58 -3.27
CA GLU A 84 -16.27 24.50 -3.50
C GLU A 84 -16.58 23.75 -4.80
N ALA A 85 -15.88 24.08 -5.90
CA ALA A 85 -15.99 23.35 -7.16
C ALA A 85 -15.59 21.86 -7.05
N ALA A 86 -14.47 21.55 -6.38
CA ALA A 86 -14.01 20.17 -6.19
C ALA A 86 -14.90 19.38 -5.22
N SER A 87 -15.53 20.03 -4.26
CA SER A 87 -16.51 19.38 -3.38
C SER A 87 -17.80 19.03 -4.12
N ILE A 88 -18.13 19.79 -5.16
CA ILE A 88 -19.25 19.53 -6.07
C ILE A 88 -18.89 18.37 -7.01
N ASP A 89 -17.68 18.35 -7.56
CA ASP A 89 -17.25 17.32 -8.52
C ASP A 89 -16.97 15.93 -7.89
N GLY A 90 -16.66 15.82 -6.60
CA GLY A 90 -16.36 14.54 -5.92
C GLY A 90 -15.27 13.67 -6.60
N ALA A 91 -14.81 14.09 -7.79
CA ALA A 91 -13.93 13.35 -8.68
C ALA A 91 -12.56 13.05 -8.05
N GLY A 92 -12.04 13.94 -7.22
CA GLY A 92 -10.72 13.78 -6.61
C GLY A 92 -10.64 12.58 -5.64
N ILE A 93 -11.66 12.37 -4.82
CA ILE A 93 -11.72 11.25 -3.85
C ILE A 93 -11.91 9.94 -4.60
N PHE A 94 -12.81 9.90 -5.57
CA PHE A 94 -13.09 8.72 -6.36
C PHE A 94 -11.88 8.25 -7.17
N TYR A 95 -11.20 9.18 -7.87
CA TYR A 95 -9.97 8.87 -8.61
C TYR A 95 -8.89 8.28 -7.70
N ASN A 96 -8.66 8.91 -6.54
CA ASN A 96 -7.69 8.41 -5.57
C ASN A 96 -8.05 7.01 -5.06
N LEU A 97 -9.33 6.75 -4.80
CA LEU A 97 -9.81 5.44 -4.34
C LEU A 97 -9.50 4.36 -5.38
N ILE A 98 -9.82 4.59 -6.66
CA ILE A 98 -9.54 3.66 -7.76
C ILE A 98 -8.03 3.43 -7.90
N THR A 99 -7.23 4.49 -7.87
CA THR A 99 -5.77 4.39 -8.01
C THR A 99 -5.15 3.60 -6.86
N GLN A 100 -5.56 3.86 -5.62
CA GLN A 100 -5.09 3.12 -4.44
C GLN A 100 -5.54 1.66 -4.46
N LEU A 101 -6.76 1.39 -4.92
CA LEU A 101 -7.26 0.02 -5.10
C LEU A 101 -6.37 -0.76 -6.09
N CYS A 102 -6.12 -0.18 -7.26
CA CYS A 102 -5.25 -0.80 -8.26
C CYS A 102 -3.84 -1.05 -7.72
N GLN A 103 -3.26 -0.08 -7.02
CA GLN A 103 -1.93 -0.22 -6.42
C GLN A 103 -1.89 -1.30 -5.33
N ALA A 104 -2.93 -1.40 -4.49
CA ALA A 104 -3.00 -2.41 -3.45
C ALA A 104 -3.00 -3.85 -4.02
N PHE A 105 -3.71 -4.09 -5.11
CA PHE A 105 -3.71 -5.40 -5.77
C PHE A 105 -2.39 -5.72 -6.49
N GLN A 106 -1.64 -4.71 -6.92
CA GLN A 106 -0.37 -4.85 -7.62
C GLN A 106 0.86 -4.77 -6.69
N GLU A 107 0.62 -4.65 -5.38
CA GLU A 107 1.71 -4.56 -4.41
C GLU A 107 2.61 -5.79 -4.48
N PHE A 108 3.92 -5.54 -4.56
CA PHE A 108 4.94 -6.58 -4.68
C PHE A 108 6.12 -6.35 -3.73
N ASN A 109 6.60 -5.10 -3.67
CA ASN A 109 7.90 -4.79 -3.09
C ASN A 109 7.97 -5.07 -1.58
N ALA A 110 6.99 -4.60 -0.80
CA ALA A 110 7.05 -4.74 0.64
C ALA A 110 6.97 -6.21 1.09
N PRO A 111 6.01 -7.03 0.65
CA PRO A 111 5.96 -8.44 1.02
C PRO A 111 7.16 -9.24 0.52
N TYR A 112 7.64 -8.95 -0.70
CA TYR A 112 8.77 -9.67 -1.28
C TYR A 112 10.09 -9.38 -0.57
N LEU A 113 10.37 -8.13 -0.24
CA LEU A 113 11.65 -7.72 0.35
C LEU A 113 11.71 -7.93 1.87
N VAL A 114 10.59 -7.74 2.57
CA VAL A 114 10.55 -7.84 4.04
C VAL A 114 10.37 -9.28 4.49
N THR A 115 9.33 -9.97 4.03
CA THR A 115 8.94 -11.30 4.53
C THR A 115 9.22 -12.44 3.54
N LYS A 116 9.48 -12.14 2.27
CA LYS A 116 9.62 -13.12 1.17
C LYS A 116 8.40 -14.06 1.06
N GLY A 117 7.21 -13.53 1.38
CA GLY A 117 5.97 -14.30 1.37
C GLY A 117 5.70 -15.13 2.63
N GLY A 118 6.63 -15.15 3.60
CA GLY A 118 6.51 -15.93 4.84
C GLY A 118 5.66 -15.28 5.92
N PRO A 119 5.38 -15.99 7.04
CA PRO A 119 5.52 -17.44 7.18
C PRO A 119 4.40 -18.20 6.48
N ASN A 120 4.69 -19.42 6.00
CA ASN A 120 3.71 -20.33 5.37
C ASN A 120 2.86 -19.70 4.26
N GLY A 121 3.41 -18.73 3.50
CA GLY A 121 2.69 -18.05 2.43
C GLY A 121 1.71 -16.96 2.91
N ALA A 122 1.66 -16.62 4.21
CA ALA A 122 0.69 -15.68 4.77
C ALA A 122 0.79 -14.25 4.18
N THR A 123 1.96 -13.87 3.67
CA THR A 123 2.18 -12.57 3.04
C THR A 123 2.42 -12.68 1.54
N THR A 124 2.07 -13.83 0.93
CA THR A 124 2.23 -14.05 -0.50
C THR A 124 1.05 -13.45 -1.26
N LEU A 125 1.31 -12.42 -2.02
CA LEU A 125 0.34 -11.79 -2.90
C LEU A 125 0.36 -12.42 -4.30
N ILE A 126 -0.71 -12.19 -5.09
CA ILE A 126 -0.82 -12.70 -6.46
C ILE A 126 0.35 -12.18 -7.33
N SER A 127 0.74 -10.92 -7.16
CA SER A 127 1.91 -10.31 -7.81
C SER A 127 3.21 -11.09 -7.56
N MET A 128 3.42 -11.57 -6.32
CA MET A 128 4.56 -12.43 -5.98
C MET A 128 4.46 -13.82 -6.61
N LEU A 129 3.26 -14.41 -6.68
CA LEU A 129 3.05 -15.70 -7.34
C LEU A 129 3.37 -15.62 -8.84
N ILE A 130 2.94 -14.53 -9.49
CA ILE A 130 3.26 -14.26 -10.91
C ILE A 130 4.77 -14.18 -11.09
N TYR A 131 5.47 -13.38 -10.27
CA TYR A 131 6.91 -13.23 -10.32
C TYR A 131 7.64 -14.56 -10.09
N ASN A 132 7.28 -15.27 -9.04
CA ASN A 132 7.91 -16.55 -8.70
C ASN A 132 7.71 -17.61 -9.81
N ASN A 133 6.52 -17.67 -10.41
CA ASN A 133 6.26 -18.61 -11.49
C ASN A 133 6.96 -18.21 -12.80
N ALA A 134 7.01 -16.90 -13.12
CA ALA A 134 7.68 -16.41 -14.31
C ALA A 134 9.21 -16.58 -14.24
N PHE A 135 9.81 -16.05 -13.18
CA PHE A 135 11.27 -15.87 -13.12
C PHE A 135 12.01 -16.92 -12.29
N LEU A 136 11.42 -17.43 -11.20
CA LEU A 136 12.09 -18.43 -10.37
C LEU A 136 11.79 -19.87 -10.83
N ARG A 137 10.58 -20.13 -11.30
CA ARG A 137 10.15 -21.47 -11.73
C ARG A 137 10.12 -21.64 -13.24
N HIS A 138 10.35 -20.58 -14.01
CA HIS A 138 10.32 -20.55 -15.48
C HIS A 138 9.01 -21.09 -16.09
N LYS A 139 7.89 -20.97 -15.37
CA LYS A 139 6.56 -21.41 -15.81
C LYS A 139 5.78 -20.22 -16.38
N MET A 140 6.22 -19.68 -17.52
CA MET A 140 5.63 -18.47 -18.13
C MET A 140 4.14 -18.60 -18.43
N GLY A 141 3.66 -19.77 -18.90
CA GLY A 141 2.22 -19.97 -19.13
C GLY A 141 1.38 -19.88 -17.87
N MET A 142 1.86 -20.43 -16.76
CA MET A 142 1.19 -20.30 -15.45
C MET A 142 1.19 -18.85 -14.96
N ALA A 143 2.33 -18.15 -15.09
CA ALA A 143 2.45 -16.76 -14.70
C ALA A 143 1.52 -15.86 -15.51
N SER A 144 1.42 -16.08 -16.82
CA SER A 144 0.50 -15.35 -17.70
C SER A 144 -0.97 -15.60 -17.34
N ALA A 145 -1.34 -16.85 -17.04
CA ALA A 145 -2.70 -17.17 -16.58
C ALA A 145 -3.03 -16.45 -15.26
N GLN A 146 -2.10 -16.42 -14.29
CA GLN A 146 -2.27 -15.70 -13.03
C GLN A 146 -2.37 -14.18 -13.23
N ALA A 147 -1.60 -13.61 -14.17
CA ALA A 147 -1.69 -12.20 -14.52
C ALA A 147 -3.07 -11.84 -15.10
N TRP A 148 -3.63 -12.70 -15.96
CA TRP A 148 -5.00 -12.54 -16.47
C TRP A 148 -6.05 -12.62 -15.37
N VAL A 149 -5.90 -13.54 -14.43
CA VAL A 149 -6.80 -13.63 -13.25
C VAL A 149 -6.73 -12.34 -12.43
N LEU A 150 -5.52 -11.84 -12.13
CA LEU A 150 -5.35 -10.57 -11.42
C LEU A 150 -5.99 -9.42 -12.17
N PHE A 151 -5.79 -9.34 -13.50
CA PHE A 151 -6.41 -8.32 -14.35
C PHE A 151 -7.93 -8.34 -14.26
N VAL A 152 -8.56 -9.52 -14.38
CA VAL A 152 -10.03 -9.66 -14.27
C VAL A 152 -10.53 -9.24 -12.89
N ILE A 153 -9.81 -9.59 -11.81
CA ILE A 153 -10.16 -9.17 -10.45
C ILE A 153 -10.13 -7.64 -10.35
N VAL A 154 -9.04 -7.00 -10.75
CA VAL A 154 -8.88 -5.54 -10.69
C VAL A 154 -9.94 -4.84 -11.53
N MET A 155 -10.19 -5.33 -12.75
CA MET A 155 -11.22 -4.79 -13.64
C MET A 155 -12.62 -4.91 -13.04
N THR A 156 -12.92 -6.03 -12.37
CA THR A 156 -14.22 -6.23 -11.71
C THR A 156 -14.41 -5.24 -10.57
N PHE A 157 -13.41 -5.08 -9.69
CA PHE A 157 -13.48 -4.10 -8.61
C PHE A 157 -13.58 -2.67 -9.13
N THR A 158 -12.83 -2.34 -10.17
CA THR A 158 -12.88 -1.03 -10.82
C THR A 158 -14.25 -0.78 -11.43
N ALA A 159 -14.82 -1.74 -12.14
CA ALA A 159 -16.16 -1.63 -12.71
C ALA A 159 -17.24 -1.45 -11.63
N VAL A 160 -17.17 -2.21 -10.55
CA VAL A 160 -18.08 -2.06 -9.40
C VAL A 160 -17.95 -0.67 -8.78
N ALA A 161 -16.73 -0.16 -8.63
CA ALA A 161 -16.50 1.18 -8.10
C ALA A 161 -17.11 2.26 -9.02
N PHE A 162 -16.93 2.16 -10.35
CA PHE A 162 -17.54 3.07 -11.31
C PHE A 162 -19.08 3.00 -11.30
N ILE A 163 -19.66 1.81 -11.19
CA ILE A 163 -21.12 1.67 -11.08
C ILE A 163 -21.62 2.28 -9.78
N SER A 164 -20.87 2.10 -8.69
CA SER A 164 -21.20 2.64 -7.38
C SER A 164 -21.06 4.17 -7.31
N GLN A 165 -20.21 4.77 -8.16
CA GLN A 165 -19.95 6.20 -8.21
C GLN A 165 -21.23 7.05 -8.27
N LYS A 166 -22.22 6.62 -9.06
CA LYS A 166 -23.50 7.30 -9.21
C LYS A 166 -24.27 7.53 -7.89
N LYS A 167 -23.94 6.78 -6.84
CA LYS A 167 -24.59 6.91 -5.51
C LYS A 167 -23.80 7.78 -4.53
N TRP A 168 -22.50 8.04 -4.80
CA TRP A 168 -21.57 8.65 -3.85
C TRP A 168 -21.02 9.99 -4.33
N VAL A 169 -20.93 10.17 -5.66
CA VAL A 169 -20.43 11.38 -6.30
C VAL A 169 -21.63 12.16 -6.81
N TYR A 170 -21.86 13.33 -6.25
CA TYR A 170 -22.86 14.26 -6.72
C TYR A 170 -22.27 14.98 -7.94
N TYR A 171 -22.75 14.67 -9.12
CA TYR A 171 -22.56 15.53 -10.28
C TYR A 171 -23.64 16.60 -10.21
N SER A 172 -23.27 17.87 -10.14
CA SER A 172 -24.19 18.96 -10.41
C SER A 172 -24.56 18.84 -11.89
N ASP A 173 -25.70 18.21 -12.15
CA ASP A 173 -26.25 18.20 -13.50
C ASP A 173 -26.42 19.64 -13.94
N GLU A 174 -25.72 20.04 -15.01
CA GLU A 174 -26.04 21.21 -15.82
C GLU A 174 -27.41 21.00 -16.48
N ASP A 175 -28.49 21.00 -15.74
CA ASP A 175 -29.81 21.31 -16.27
C ASP A 175 -30.03 22.83 -16.19
N GLY A 176 -29.20 23.53 -16.96
CA GLY A 176 -29.43 24.88 -17.42
C GLY A 176 -30.16 24.86 -18.77
N ARG A 177 -31.47 24.76 -18.73
CA ARG A 177 -32.37 25.33 -19.76
C ARG A 177 -33.47 26.09 -19.06
#